data_050612ec2cd112890a584af7b799021c
#
_entry.id   050612ec2cd112890a584af7b799021c
#
_cell.length_a   1.000
_cell.length_b   1.000
_cell.length_c   1.000
_cell.angle_alpha   90.00
_cell.angle_beta   90.00
_cell.angle_gamma   90.00
#
_symmetry.space_group_name_H-M   'P 1'
#
loop_
_entity.id
_entity.type
_entity.pdbx_description
1 polymer ?
#
loop_
_entity_poly.entity_id
_entity_poly.type
_entity_poly.pdbx_seq_one_letter_code
_entity_poly.pdbx_strand_id
1 'polypeptide(L)'
;LHSLRRRQRQMCIRDRYASTAKLMSQLKISKAKGTILADLKRIERVDLMILDDFCMQPLDAQSRGILMDIIEDRHQRRSTMITSQIPVKDWYDVIGEKTIADAVLDRIVHHSLRVELFGESIRKRKSKSENAYG
;
A
#
# COMPACT_ATOMS: atom_id res chain seq x y z
N LEU A 1 -28.39 14.63 -4.89
CA LEU A 1 -27.88 13.31 -4.45
C LEU A 1 -27.05 12.60 -5.54
N HIS A 2 -27.47 12.66 -6.82
CA HIS A 2 -26.69 12.09 -7.93
C HIS A 2 -25.38 12.85 -8.20
N SER A 3 -25.34 14.17 -8.00
CA SER A 3 -24.13 14.99 -8.20
C SER A 3 -23.05 14.73 -7.15
N LEU A 4 -23.44 14.47 -5.89
CA LEU A 4 -22.52 14.11 -4.80
C LEU A 4 -21.91 12.71 -5.00
N ARG A 5 -22.69 11.75 -5.48
CA ARG A 5 -22.19 10.40 -5.82
C ARG A 5 -21.24 10.44 -7.03
N ARG A 6 -21.49 11.30 -8.02
CA ARG A 6 -20.56 11.52 -9.14
C ARG A 6 -19.27 12.17 -8.69
N ARG A 7 -19.32 13.17 -7.80
CA ARG A 7 -18.11 13.80 -7.24
C ARG A 7 -17.30 12.82 -6.38
N GLN A 8 -17.95 12.00 -5.56
CA GLN A 8 -17.26 10.96 -4.81
C GLN A 8 -16.65 9.89 -5.73
N ARG A 9 -17.31 9.50 -6.82
CA ARG A 9 -16.72 8.61 -7.83
C ARG A 9 -15.55 9.24 -8.58
N GLN A 10 -15.59 10.54 -8.87
CA GLN A 10 -14.47 11.25 -9.49
C GLN A 10 -13.30 11.42 -8.52
N MET A 11 -13.53 11.64 -7.23
CA MET A 11 -12.47 11.64 -6.21
C MET A 11 -11.85 10.24 -6.05
N CYS A 12 -12.65 9.16 -6.13
CA CYS A 12 -12.15 7.78 -6.09
C CYS A 12 -11.32 7.37 -7.31
N ILE A 13 -11.37 8.08 -8.44
CA ILE A 13 -10.55 7.81 -9.64
C ILE A 13 -9.13 8.37 -9.48
N ARG A 14 -8.96 9.41 -8.67
CA ARG A 14 -7.66 10.04 -8.40
C ARG A 14 -6.87 9.38 -7.28
N ASP A 15 -7.57 8.70 -6.38
CA ASP A 15 -6.99 8.05 -5.22
C ASP A 15 -7.24 6.55 -5.30
N ARG A 16 -6.25 5.76 -4.96
CA ARG A 16 -6.38 4.31 -4.87
C ARG A 16 -5.91 3.83 -3.50
N TYR A 17 -6.82 3.20 -2.79
CA TYR A 17 -6.52 2.46 -1.56
C TYR A 17 -6.47 0.97 -1.85
N ALA A 18 -5.46 0.30 -1.37
CA ALA A 18 -5.36 -1.15 -1.46
C ALA A 18 -4.60 -1.73 -0.26
N SER A 19 -5.08 -2.84 0.27
CA SER A 19 -4.24 -3.72 1.07
C SER A 19 -3.12 -4.26 0.20
N THR A 20 -1.89 -4.17 0.66
CA THR A 20 -0.71 -4.57 -0.13
C THR A 20 -0.80 -6.01 -0.59
N ALA A 21 -1.18 -6.94 0.30
CA ALA A 21 -1.31 -8.36 -0.04
C ALA A 21 -2.38 -8.62 -1.11
N LYS A 22 -3.55 -7.96 -1.00
CA LYS A 22 -4.61 -8.09 -2.01
C LYS A 22 -4.20 -7.53 -3.36
N LEU A 23 -3.54 -6.38 -3.37
CA LEU A 23 -3.02 -5.78 -4.60
C LEU A 23 -2.01 -6.70 -5.29
N MET A 24 -1.06 -7.25 -4.54
CA MET A 24 -0.09 -8.19 -5.10
C MET A 24 -0.78 -9.43 -5.70
N SER A 25 -1.76 -9.99 -5.01
CA SER A 25 -2.53 -11.13 -5.52
C SER A 25 -3.28 -10.80 -6.81
N GLN A 26 -3.93 -9.64 -6.89
CA GLN A 26 -4.63 -9.17 -8.09
C GLN A 26 -3.66 -8.97 -9.27
N LEU A 27 -2.49 -8.37 -9.02
CA LEU A 27 -1.51 -8.12 -10.07
C LEU A 27 -0.82 -9.40 -10.56
N LYS A 28 -0.65 -10.41 -9.70
CA LYS A 28 -0.21 -11.74 -10.13
C LYS A 28 -1.22 -12.39 -11.07
N ILE A 29 -2.52 -12.27 -10.79
CA ILE A 29 -3.58 -12.76 -11.67
C ILE A 29 -3.53 -12.01 -13.01
N SER A 30 -3.40 -10.69 -12.97
CA SER A 30 -3.25 -9.87 -14.19
C SER A 30 -2.02 -10.26 -15.01
N LYS A 31 -0.92 -10.61 -14.35
CA LYS A 31 0.28 -11.10 -15.03
C LYS A 31 0.03 -12.44 -15.74
N ALA A 32 -0.65 -13.36 -15.07
CA ALA A 32 -1.04 -14.64 -15.67
C ALA A 32 -2.00 -14.48 -16.87
N LYS A 33 -2.85 -13.45 -16.84
CA LYS A 33 -3.79 -13.11 -17.92
C LYS A 33 -3.17 -12.25 -19.03
N GLY A 34 -1.95 -11.75 -18.86
CA GLY A 34 -1.29 -10.85 -19.82
C GLY A 34 -1.78 -9.41 -19.78
N THR A 35 -2.48 -8.99 -18.72
CA THR A 35 -3.07 -7.63 -18.58
C THR A 35 -2.34 -6.72 -17.57
N ILE A 36 -1.24 -7.17 -17.00
CA ILE A 36 -0.53 -6.46 -15.93
C ILE A 36 -0.05 -5.07 -16.35
N LEU A 37 0.40 -4.89 -17.58
CA LEU A 37 0.91 -3.60 -18.07
C LEU A 37 -0.18 -2.52 -18.04
N ALA A 38 -1.42 -2.87 -18.40
CA ALA A 38 -2.55 -1.95 -18.33
C ALA A 38 -2.87 -1.57 -16.87
N ASP A 39 -2.81 -2.53 -15.95
CA ASP A 39 -3.06 -2.30 -14.53
C ASP A 39 -1.96 -1.44 -13.89
N LEU A 40 -0.69 -1.69 -14.21
CA LEU A 40 0.43 -0.88 -13.74
C LEU A 40 0.34 0.57 -14.24
N LYS A 41 -0.06 0.78 -15.51
CA LYS A 41 -0.31 2.14 -16.04
C LYS A 41 -1.44 2.86 -15.31
N ARG A 42 -2.50 2.17 -14.93
CA ARG A 42 -3.58 2.76 -14.11
C ARG A 42 -3.07 3.16 -12.73
N ILE A 43 -2.25 2.32 -12.12
CA ILE A 43 -1.63 2.60 -10.81
C ILE A 43 -0.66 3.78 -10.91
N GLU A 44 0.14 3.86 -11.94
CA GLU A 44 1.06 4.98 -12.20
C GLU A 44 0.34 6.32 -12.26
N ARG A 45 -0.84 6.37 -12.87
CA ARG A 45 -1.61 7.61 -13.11
C ARG A 45 -2.41 8.13 -11.91
N VAL A 46 -2.61 7.31 -10.90
CA VAL A 46 -3.35 7.70 -9.69
C VAL A 46 -2.58 8.77 -8.94
N ASP A 47 -3.23 9.86 -8.56
CA ASP A 47 -2.57 10.99 -7.86
C ASP A 47 -2.06 10.58 -6.50
N LEU A 48 -2.88 9.90 -5.70
CA LEU A 48 -2.50 9.34 -4.40
C LEU A 48 -2.75 7.84 -4.36
N MET A 49 -1.73 7.07 -4.07
CA MET A 49 -1.84 5.64 -3.80
C MET A 49 -1.62 5.37 -2.31
N ILE A 50 -2.51 4.62 -1.71
CA ILE A 50 -2.40 4.18 -0.31
C ILE A 50 -2.18 2.68 -0.29
N LEU A 51 -1.00 2.26 0.14
CA LEU A 51 -0.64 0.86 0.40
C LEU A 51 -0.80 0.58 1.89
N ASP A 52 -1.87 -0.11 2.24
CA ASP A 52 -2.17 -0.48 3.62
C ASP A 52 -1.60 -1.85 4.00
N ASP A 53 -1.32 -2.02 5.28
CA ASP A 53 -0.72 -3.25 5.83
C ASP A 53 0.57 -3.68 5.11
N PHE A 54 1.42 -2.71 4.79
CA PHE A 54 2.69 -2.97 4.10
C PHE A 54 3.61 -3.86 4.94
N CYS A 55 4.22 -4.83 4.30
CA CYS A 55 5.15 -5.79 4.93
C CYS A 55 4.53 -6.65 6.04
N MET A 56 3.22 -6.81 6.09
CA MET A 56 2.56 -7.73 7.04
C MET A 56 2.78 -9.20 6.71
N GLN A 57 3.14 -9.51 5.49
CA GLN A 57 3.44 -10.85 5.01
C GLN A 57 4.72 -10.84 4.17
N PRO A 58 5.53 -11.91 4.21
CA PRO A 58 6.70 -12.04 3.33
C PRO A 58 6.31 -11.92 1.86
N LEU A 59 7.15 -11.24 1.10
CA LEU A 59 6.96 -11.08 -0.34
C LEU A 59 7.68 -12.20 -1.10
N ASP A 60 6.97 -12.88 -1.99
CA ASP A 60 7.60 -13.80 -2.94
C ASP A 60 8.34 -13.04 -4.07
N ALA A 61 9.10 -13.74 -4.88
CA ALA A 61 9.90 -13.15 -5.94
C ALA A 61 9.05 -12.34 -6.94
N GLN A 62 7.87 -12.84 -7.28
CA GLN A 62 6.97 -12.17 -8.22
C GLN A 62 6.38 -10.88 -7.62
N SER A 63 5.95 -10.92 -6.36
CA SER A 63 5.45 -9.74 -5.64
C SER A 63 6.53 -8.67 -5.46
N ARG A 64 7.77 -9.07 -5.20
CA ARG A 64 8.90 -8.14 -5.10
C ARG A 64 9.12 -7.37 -6.40
N GLY A 65 9.12 -8.07 -7.53
CA GLY A 65 9.26 -7.44 -8.84
C GLY A 65 8.13 -6.46 -9.14
N ILE A 66 6.88 -6.86 -8.88
CA ILE A 66 5.70 -6.00 -9.07
C ILE A 66 5.76 -4.77 -8.17
N LEU A 67 6.11 -4.95 -6.91
CA LEU A 67 6.26 -3.84 -5.96
C LEU A 67 7.34 -2.85 -6.43
N MET A 68 8.47 -3.37 -6.88
CA MET A 68 9.57 -2.54 -7.42
C MET A 68 9.10 -1.70 -8.60
N ASP A 69 8.39 -2.29 -9.55
CA ASP A 69 7.84 -1.57 -10.71
C ASP A 69 6.88 -0.44 -10.27
N ILE A 70 5.97 -0.73 -9.34
CA ILE A 70 5.04 0.28 -8.80
C ILE A 70 5.78 1.45 -8.15
N ILE A 71 6.72 1.14 -7.28
CA ILE A 71 7.47 2.16 -6.53
C ILE A 71 8.33 3.00 -7.49
N GLU A 72 8.99 2.36 -8.45
CA GLU A 72 9.84 3.04 -9.43
C GLU A 72 9.03 3.97 -10.34
N ASP A 73 7.90 3.50 -10.88
CA ASP A 73 7.05 4.29 -11.76
C ASP A 73 6.45 5.53 -11.07
N ARG A 74 6.21 5.43 -9.76
CA ARG A 74 5.62 6.52 -8.97
C ARG A 74 6.64 7.42 -8.28
N HIS A 75 7.88 6.97 -8.12
CA HIS A 75 8.92 7.72 -7.41
C HIS A 75 9.14 9.10 -8.03
N GLN A 76 9.07 10.15 -7.20
CA GLN A 76 9.19 11.56 -7.60
C GLN A 76 8.17 12.07 -8.63
N ARG A 77 7.14 11.29 -8.93
CA ARG A 77 6.09 11.66 -9.90
C ARG A 77 4.71 11.78 -9.26
N ARG A 78 4.38 10.88 -8.36
CA ARG A 78 3.07 10.78 -7.72
C ARG A 78 3.20 10.47 -6.24
N SER A 79 2.20 10.89 -5.45
CA SER A 79 2.20 10.65 -4.01
C SER A 79 1.84 9.20 -3.68
N THR A 80 2.61 8.61 -2.77
CA THR A 80 2.34 7.28 -2.22
C THR A 80 2.36 7.36 -0.70
N MET A 81 1.29 6.88 -0.09
CA MET A 81 1.17 6.73 1.36
C MET A 81 1.28 5.24 1.72
N ILE A 82 2.09 4.93 2.70
CA ILE A 82 2.28 3.56 3.17
C ILE A 82 1.93 3.51 4.65
N THR A 83 1.07 2.57 5.03
CA THR A 83 0.79 2.26 6.42
C THR A 83 1.28 0.86 6.75
N SER A 84 1.83 0.68 7.92
CA SER A 84 2.31 -0.63 8.39
C SER A 84 2.24 -0.73 9.89
N GLN A 85 1.99 -1.92 10.39
CA GLN A 85 2.08 -2.25 11.81
C GLN A 85 3.50 -2.72 12.19
N ILE A 86 4.35 -2.98 11.20
CA ILE A 86 5.73 -3.43 11.38
C ILE A 86 6.66 -2.20 11.32
N PRO A 87 7.62 -2.07 12.26
CA PRO A 87 8.63 -1.02 12.20
C PRO A 87 9.42 -1.04 10.90
N VAL A 88 9.78 0.14 10.38
CA VAL A 88 10.53 0.26 9.11
C VAL A 88 11.83 -0.53 9.11
N LYS A 89 12.50 -0.64 10.26
CA LYS A 89 13.72 -1.44 10.42
C LYS A 89 13.56 -2.92 10.04
N ASP A 90 12.35 -3.45 10.17
CA ASP A 90 12.04 -4.86 9.89
C ASP A 90 11.56 -5.10 8.45
N TRP A 91 11.28 -4.03 7.70
CA TRP A 91 10.81 -4.14 6.31
C TRP A 91 11.82 -4.81 5.38
N TYR A 92 13.10 -4.59 5.64
CA TYR A 92 14.18 -5.19 4.86
C TYR A 92 14.09 -6.71 4.82
N ASP A 93 13.93 -7.34 5.99
CA ASP A 93 13.84 -8.79 6.11
C ASP A 93 12.55 -9.34 5.50
N VAL A 94 11.43 -8.60 5.62
CA VAL A 94 10.14 -9.00 5.05
C VAL A 94 10.15 -8.94 3.52
N ILE A 95 10.79 -7.94 2.93
CA ILE A 95 10.98 -7.85 1.48
C ILE A 95 11.86 -9.01 1.01
N GLY A 96 12.92 -9.36 1.73
CA GLY A 96 13.62 -10.63 1.68
C GLY A 96 14.72 -10.78 0.63
N GLU A 97 14.77 -9.96 -0.42
CA GLU A 97 15.85 -9.97 -1.40
C GLU A 97 16.63 -8.64 -1.29
N LYS A 98 17.93 -8.75 -1.05
CA LYS A 98 18.78 -7.63 -0.66
C LYS A 98 18.73 -6.46 -1.67
N THR A 99 18.93 -6.73 -2.94
CA THR A 99 19.01 -5.69 -3.97
C THR A 99 17.67 -4.97 -4.13
N ILE A 100 16.57 -5.70 -4.15
CA ILE A 100 15.22 -5.13 -4.26
C ILE A 100 14.85 -4.40 -2.97
N ALA A 101 15.15 -4.98 -1.80
CA ALA A 101 14.90 -4.33 -0.52
C ALA A 101 15.63 -2.99 -0.42
N ASP A 102 16.92 -2.95 -0.75
CA ASP A 102 17.70 -1.71 -0.78
C ASP A 102 17.07 -0.68 -1.72
N ALA A 103 16.72 -1.08 -2.93
CA ALA A 103 16.16 -0.18 -3.94
C ALA A 103 14.77 0.35 -3.56
N VAL A 104 13.89 -0.50 -3.03
CA VAL A 104 12.54 -0.11 -2.58
C VAL A 104 12.63 0.81 -1.38
N LEU A 105 13.41 0.43 -0.36
CA LEU A 105 13.54 1.22 0.87
C LEU A 105 14.21 2.56 0.63
N ASP A 106 15.20 2.63 -0.25
CA ASP A 106 15.83 3.90 -0.64
C ASP A 106 14.78 4.88 -1.19
N ARG A 107 13.88 4.41 -2.05
CA ARG A 107 12.84 5.25 -2.67
C ARG A 107 11.72 5.65 -1.73
N ILE A 108 11.30 4.78 -0.82
CA ILE A 108 10.13 5.03 0.04
C ILE A 108 10.49 5.59 1.42
N VAL A 109 11.73 5.43 1.89
CA VAL A 109 12.13 5.88 3.24
C VAL A 109 12.91 7.19 3.20
N HIS A 110 13.89 7.34 2.33
CA HIS A 110 14.84 8.48 2.36
C HIS A 110 14.19 9.84 2.06
N HIS A 111 13.12 9.89 1.28
CA HIS A 111 12.44 11.14 0.90
C HIS A 111 11.01 11.24 1.45
N SER A 112 10.68 10.42 2.44
CA SER A 112 9.31 10.37 2.97
C SER A 112 9.17 11.20 4.25
N LEU A 113 7.96 11.73 4.44
CA LEU A 113 7.51 12.18 5.75
C LEU A 113 7.08 10.96 6.55
N ARG A 114 7.77 10.70 7.65
CA ARG A 114 7.46 9.56 8.52
C ARG A 114 6.68 9.99 9.73
N VAL A 115 5.59 9.29 10.01
CA VAL A 115 4.75 9.49 11.20
C VAL A 115 4.67 8.18 11.96
N GLU A 116 5.06 8.18 13.23
CA GLU A 116 4.91 7.03 14.12
C GLU A 116 3.74 7.27 15.06
N LEU A 117 2.82 6.31 15.13
CA LEU A 117 1.63 6.36 15.98
C LEU A 117 1.81 5.43 17.16
N PHE A 118 1.62 5.98 18.36
CA PHE A 118 1.68 5.24 19.62
C PHE A 118 0.32 5.26 20.30
N GLY A 119 -0.02 4.19 20.99
CA GLY A 119 -1.24 4.12 21.79
C GLY A 119 -2.03 2.82 21.60
N GLU A 120 -3.06 2.66 22.41
CA GLU A 120 -3.96 1.53 22.32
C GLU A 120 -4.97 1.68 21.17
N SER A 121 -5.34 0.55 20.58
CA SER A 121 -6.36 0.52 19.53
C SER A 121 -7.71 1.03 20.03
N ILE A 122 -8.28 2.00 19.32
CA ILE A 122 -9.63 2.53 19.60
C ILE A 122 -10.68 1.41 19.53
N ARG A 123 -10.48 0.40 18.69
CA ARG A 123 -11.36 -0.77 18.60
C ARG A 123 -11.38 -1.58 19.90
N LYS A 124 -10.23 -1.74 20.58
CA LYS A 124 -10.14 -2.37 21.90
C LYS A 124 -10.86 -1.57 22.97
N ARG A 125 -10.84 -0.23 22.91
CA ARG A 125 -11.56 0.62 23.86
C ARG A 125 -13.08 0.46 23.71
N LYS A 126 -13.60 0.41 22.49
CA LYS A 126 -15.03 0.20 22.24
C LYS A 126 -15.51 -1.15 22.74
N SER A 127 -14.78 -2.24 22.49
CA SER A 127 -15.16 -3.56 22.99
C SER A 127 -15.16 -3.67 24.53
N LYS A 128 -14.27 -2.97 25.23
CA LYS A 128 -14.26 -2.90 26.70
C LYS A 128 -15.46 -2.10 27.25
N SER A 129 -15.88 -1.04 26.57
CA SER A 129 -17.05 -0.26 26.99
C SER A 129 -18.37 -1.00 26.75
N GLU A 130 -18.49 -1.74 25.67
CA GLU A 130 -19.67 -2.58 25.38
C GLU A 130 -19.81 -3.74 26.39
N ASN A 131 -18.69 -4.35 26.79
CA ASN A 131 -18.70 -5.42 27.82
C ASN A 131 -18.89 -4.92 29.24
N ALA A 132 -18.74 -3.62 29.51
CA ALA A 132 -18.99 -3.03 30.82
C ALA A 132 -20.47 -2.74 31.10
N TYR A 133 -21.33 -2.77 30.07
CA TYR A 133 -22.78 -2.52 30.14
C TYR A 133 -23.62 -3.78 29.83
N GLY A 134 -22.96 -4.92 29.67
CA GLY A 134 -23.61 -6.21 29.42
C GLY A 134 -23.79 -7.03 30.72
#